data_572890b57f0869a24cbd8fea74fdf33d
#
_entry.id   572890b57f0869a24cbd8fea74fdf33d
#
_cell.length_a   1.000
_cell.length_b   1.000
_cell.length_c   1.000
_cell.angle_alpha   90.00
_cell.angle_beta   90.00
_cell.angle_gamma   90.00
#
_symmetry.space_group_name_H-M   'P 1'
#
loop_
_entity.id
_entity.type
_entity.pdbx_description
1 polymer ?
#
loop_
_entity_poly.entity_id
_entity_poly.type
_entity_poly.pdbx_seq_one_letter_code
_entity_poly.pdbx_strand_id
1 'polypeptide(L)'
;MKSIILLKELEKYKVFNNKIVRNIIKKDHNYTRLLIYRLKKDNLIIKIEKNKYTVHEDPLIIADSMIWPCYLSCWTALRFHNLTEQLPNTIFVITTRARKNNKIVFKNNKIIFIKVKQKYFFGYNKENYRGYEIFMADPEKAIIDSALFKKISLSELYTIIKNNLNSINAALFIGYLLRIKNKTLAKRLGTLFDKLGLDFYDKLKNFINNKYIVL
;
A
#
# COMPACT_ATOMS: atom_id res chain seq x y z
N MET A 1 -4.33 2.37 -36.55
CA MET A 1 -3.17 2.76 -35.68
C MET A 1 -2.30 1.52 -35.55
N LYS A 2 -1.00 1.61 -35.81
CA LYS A 2 -0.08 0.47 -35.65
C LYS A 2 -0.04 0.06 -34.17
N SER A 3 -0.02 -1.23 -33.84
CA SER A 3 -0.05 -1.74 -32.45
C SER A 3 1.02 -1.10 -31.56
N ILE A 4 2.20 -0.81 -32.08
CA ILE A 4 3.29 -0.14 -31.36
C ILE A 4 2.89 1.25 -30.85
N ILE A 5 2.19 2.05 -31.68
CA ILE A 5 1.75 3.40 -31.29
C ILE A 5 0.72 3.30 -30.18
N LEU A 6 -0.20 2.34 -30.27
CA LEU A 6 -1.18 2.11 -29.22
C LEU A 6 -0.51 1.70 -27.90
N LEU A 7 0.47 0.81 -27.91
CA LEU A 7 1.18 0.38 -26.70
C LEU A 7 1.89 1.54 -26.02
N LYS A 8 2.60 2.40 -26.77
CA LYS A 8 3.23 3.63 -26.25
C LYS A 8 2.21 4.57 -25.58
N GLU A 9 0.99 4.69 -26.14
CA GLU A 9 -0.07 5.47 -25.50
C GLU A 9 -0.61 4.79 -24.24
N LEU A 10 -0.70 3.46 -24.24
CA LEU A 10 -1.16 2.69 -23.06
C LEU A 10 -0.13 2.66 -21.92
N GLU A 11 1.17 2.80 -22.20
CA GLU A 11 2.24 2.92 -21.19
C GLU A 11 2.06 4.12 -20.26
N LYS A 12 1.38 5.17 -20.73
CA LYS A 12 1.04 6.35 -19.91
C LYS A 12 0.06 6.03 -18.79
N TYR A 13 -0.62 4.89 -18.86
CA TYR A 13 -1.62 4.44 -17.88
C TYR A 13 -1.09 3.24 -17.11
N LYS A 14 -0.92 3.38 -15.79
CA LYS A 14 -0.55 2.26 -14.92
C LYS A 14 -1.54 1.09 -15.07
N VAL A 15 -2.83 1.41 -15.09
CA VAL A 15 -3.94 0.47 -15.32
C VAL A 15 -4.97 1.12 -16.24
N PHE A 16 -5.44 0.40 -17.24
CA PHE A 16 -6.44 0.89 -18.19
C PHE A 16 -7.60 -0.10 -18.38
N ASN A 17 -8.67 0.38 -18.97
CA ASN A 17 -9.88 -0.40 -19.26
C ASN A 17 -10.33 -0.21 -20.71
N ASN A 18 -11.39 -0.93 -21.11
CA ASN A 18 -11.94 -0.85 -22.47
C ASN A 18 -12.32 0.59 -22.87
N LYS A 19 -12.80 1.42 -21.92
CA LYS A 19 -13.17 2.81 -22.21
C LYS A 19 -11.95 3.65 -22.62
N ILE A 20 -10.82 3.50 -21.89
CA ILE A 20 -9.55 4.19 -22.20
C ILE A 20 -9.06 3.77 -23.60
N VAL A 21 -9.00 2.46 -23.88
CA VAL A 21 -8.59 1.94 -25.19
C VAL A 21 -9.49 2.50 -26.29
N ARG A 22 -10.82 2.45 -26.12
CA ARG A 22 -11.77 2.99 -27.08
C ARG A 22 -11.56 4.47 -27.37
N ASN A 23 -11.29 5.27 -26.35
CA ASN A 23 -11.04 6.70 -26.51
C ASN A 23 -9.77 6.99 -27.30
N ILE A 24 -8.71 6.17 -27.09
CA ILE A 24 -7.44 6.29 -27.83
C ILE A 24 -7.62 5.93 -29.30
N ILE A 25 -8.27 4.80 -29.58
CA ILE A 25 -8.38 4.29 -30.97
C ILE A 25 -9.55 4.90 -31.75
N LYS A 26 -10.50 5.56 -31.07
CA LYS A 26 -11.73 6.17 -31.62
C LYS A 26 -12.54 5.18 -32.48
N LYS A 27 -12.70 3.93 -32.02
CA LYS A 27 -13.48 2.87 -32.66
C LYS A 27 -14.62 2.41 -31.75
N ASP A 28 -15.55 1.64 -32.32
CA ASP A 28 -16.70 1.09 -31.60
C ASP A 28 -16.31 0.06 -30.51
N HIS A 29 -17.31 -0.38 -29.77
CA HIS A 29 -17.12 -1.30 -28.65
C HIS A 29 -16.65 -2.70 -29.09
N ASN A 30 -17.20 -3.21 -30.20
CA ASN A 30 -16.90 -4.56 -30.68
C ASN A 30 -15.47 -4.65 -31.20
N TYR A 31 -15.05 -3.66 -31.98
CA TYR A 31 -13.66 -3.55 -32.43
C TYR A 31 -12.68 -3.46 -31.25
N THR A 32 -13.02 -2.63 -30.24
CA THR A 32 -12.18 -2.47 -29.03
C THR A 32 -12.01 -3.79 -28.28
N ARG A 33 -13.10 -4.56 -28.11
CA ARG A 33 -13.05 -5.88 -27.46
C ARG A 33 -12.17 -6.86 -28.22
N LEU A 34 -12.33 -6.91 -29.55
CA LEU A 34 -11.53 -7.78 -30.40
C LEU A 34 -10.04 -7.40 -30.35
N LEU A 35 -9.73 -6.10 -30.39
CA LEU A 35 -8.36 -5.61 -30.28
C LEU A 35 -7.72 -5.99 -28.94
N ILE A 36 -8.41 -5.75 -27.82
CA ILE A 36 -7.94 -6.15 -26.47
C ILE A 36 -7.72 -7.67 -26.39
N TYR A 37 -8.62 -8.45 -26.99
CA TYR A 37 -8.46 -9.91 -27.05
C TYR A 37 -7.16 -10.29 -27.77
N ARG A 38 -6.88 -9.69 -28.96
CA ARG A 38 -5.65 -9.92 -29.74
C ARG A 38 -4.42 -9.51 -28.96
N LEU A 39 -4.38 -8.28 -28.42
CA LEU A 39 -3.25 -7.80 -27.62
C LEU A 39 -2.94 -8.71 -26.43
N LYS A 40 -3.98 -9.25 -25.78
CA LYS A 40 -3.82 -10.20 -24.68
C LYS A 40 -3.29 -11.56 -25.19
N LYS A 41 -3.79 -12.06 -26.33
CA LYS A 41 -3.33 -13.32 -26.95
C LYS A 41 -1.85 -13.23 -27.32
N ASP A 42 -1.42 -12.08 -27.81
CA ASP A 42 -0.05 -11.80 -28.22
C ASP A 42 0.85 -11.40 -27.02
N ASN A 43 0.36 -11.51 -25.77
CA ASN A 43 1.05 -11.15 -24.54
C ASN A 43 1.55 -9.69 -24.48
N LEU A 44 0.98 -8.80 -25.27
CA LEU A 44 1.32 -7.36 -25.31
C LEU A 44 0.67 -6.57 -24.16
N ILE A 45 -0.38 -7.12 -23.55
CA ILE A 45 -1.04 -6.58 -22.37
C ILE A 45 -1.36 -7.69 -21.37
N ILE A 46 -1.35 -7.36 -20.09
CA ILE A 46 -1.66 -8.29 -18.99
C ILE A 46 -3.05 -7.95 -18.43
N LYS A 47 -3.91 -8.96 -18.32
CA LYS A 47 -5.19 -8.80 -17.63
C LYS A 47 -4.98 -8.92 -16.12
N ILE A 48 -5.40 -7.92 -15.36
CA ILE A 48 -5.35 -7.91 -13.89
C ILE A 48 -6.65 -8.48 -13.30
N GLU A 49 -7.77 -7.91 -13.68
CA GLU A 49 -9.12 -8.35 -13.30
C GLU A 49 -10.14 -8.02 -14.41
N LYS A 50 -11.42 -8.26 -14.19
CA LYS A 50 -12.45 -7.95 -15.19
C LYS A 50 -12.37 -6.47 -15.61
N ASN A 51 -12.19 -6.24 -16.92
CA ASN A 51 -12.09 -4.91 -17.53
C ASN A 51 -10.95 -4.03 -16.98
N LYS A 52 -9.86 -4.64 -16.47
CA LYS A 52 -8.64 -3.92 -16.10
C LYS A 52 -7.41 -4.62 -16.65
N TYR A 53 -6.59 -3.87 -17.33
CA TYR A 53 -5.42 -4.34 -18.06
C TYR A 53 -4.24 -3.39 -17.80
N THR A 54 -3.03 -3.88 -18.07
CA THR A 54 -1.79 -3.11 -17.97
C THR A 54 -0.79 -3.58 -19.02
N VAL A 55 0.15 -2.71 -19.34
CA VAL A 55 1.39 -3.06 -20.06
C VAL A 55 2.57 -3.19 -19.09
N HIS A 56 2.39 -2.77 -17.83
CA HIS A 56 3.44 -2.79 -16.82
C HIS A 56 3.51 -4.15 -16.11
N GLU A 57 4.72 -4.52 -15.73
CA GLU A 57 4.99 -5.78 -15.03
C GLU A 57 5.21 -5.60 -13.52
N ASP A 58 5.49 -4.37 -13.08
CA ASP A 58 5.78 -4.08 -11.68
C ASP A 58 4.50 -4.07 -10.83
N PRO A 59 4.40 -4.94 -9.83
CA PRO A 59 3.20 -5.09 -9.02
C PRO A 59 2.92 -3.90 -8.11
N LEU A 60 3.93 -3.07 -7.72
CA LEU A 60 3.72 -1.87 -6.91
C LEU A 60 2.99 -0.79 -7.69
N ILE A 61 3.40 -0.55 -8.95
CA ILE A 61 2.77 0.40 -9.86
C ILE A 61 1.30 0.05 -10.06
N ILE A 62 1.01 -1.26 -10.18
CA ILE A 62 -0.34 -1.75 -10.38
C ILE A 62 -1.17 -1.61 -9.12
N ALA A 63 -0.62 -2.01 -7.96
CA ALA A 63 -1.33 -1.99 -6.69
C ALA A 63 -1.85 -0.59 -6.33
N ASP A 64 -1.02 0.45 -6.50
CA ASP A 64 -1.38 1.85 -6.28
C ASP A 64 -2.53 2.34 -7.17
N SER A 65 -2.69 1.75 -8.37
CA SER A 65 -3.65 2.22 -9.37
C SER A 65 -4.96 1.43 -9.43
N MET A 66 -5.09 0.38 -8.63
CA MET A 66 -6.27 -0.50 -8.68
C MET A 66 -7.51 0.10 -8.04
N ILE A 67 -7.35 1.05 -7.13
CA ILE A 67 -8.43 1.72 -6.40
C ILE A 67 -7.96 3.12 -5.98
N TRP A 68 -8.88 4.09 -5.94
CA TRP A 68 -8.61 5.46 -5.48
C TRP A 68 -9.69 5.93 -4.51
N PRO A 69 -9.36 6.61 -3.39
CA PRO A 69 -7.99 6.88 -2.92
C PRO A 69 -7.35 5.65 -2.24
N CYS A 70 -6.04 5.58 -2.28
CA CYS A 70 -5.27 4.53 -1.60
C CYS A 70 -3.83 4.97 -1.31
N TYR A 71 -3.14 4.19 -0.48
CA TYR A 71 -1.69 4.22 -0.31
C TYR A 71 -1.16 2.82 0.03
N LEU A 72 0.09 2.57 -0.27
CA LEU A 72 0.79 1.33 0.05
C LEU A 72 1.34 1.40 1.47
N SER A 73 1.24 0.32 2.26
CA SER A 73 1.64 0.32 3.67
C SER A 73 2.14 -1.05 4.15
N CYS A 74 2.32 -1.20 5.45
CA CYS A 74 2.81 -2.41 6.11
C CYS A 74 4.16 -2.86 5.54
N TRP A 75 4.36 -4.16 5.32
CA TRP A 75 5.59 -4.70 4.74
C TRP A 75 6.06 -3.98 3.48
N THR A 76 5.11 -3.57 2.63
CA THR A 76 5.40 -2.86 1.38
C THR A 76 6.12 -1.55 1.63
N ALA A 77 5.62 -0.73 2.55
CA ALA A 77 6.22 0.56 2.90
C ALA A 77 7.51 0.38 3.72
N LEU A 78 7.53 -0.57 4.66
CA LEU A 78 8.75 -0.87 5.43
C LEU A 78 9.90 -1.27 4.50
N ARG A 79 9.64 -2.09 3.49
CA ARG A 79 10.65 -2.46 2.48
C ARG A 79 11.04 -1.26 1.62
N PHE A 80 10.08 -0.46 1.18
CA PHE A 80 10.34 0.74 0.38
C PHE A 80 11.28 1.72 1.08
N HIS A 81 11.08 1.91 2.40
CA HIS A 81 11.94 2.76 3.24
C HIS A 81 13.21 2.07 3.76
N ASN A 82 13.54 0.88 3.26
CA ASN A 82 14.71 0.08 3.69
C ASN A 82 14.75 -0.25 5.20
N LEU A 83 13.59 -0.32 5.86
CA LEU A 83 13.49 -0.71 7.27
C LEU A 83 13.52 -2.23 7.48
N THR A 84 13.50 -3.01 6.42
CA THR A 84 13.58 -4.47 6.43
C THR A 84 14.21 -4.99 5.15
N GLU A 85 14.93 -6.09 5.25
CA GLU A 85 15.46 -6.81 4.09
C GLU A 85 14.49 -7.86 3.53
N GLN A 86 13.42 -8.15 4.26
CA GLN A 86 12.44 -9.14 3.82
C GLN A 86 11.78 -8.70 2.51
N LEU A 87 11.60 -9.65 1.59
CA LEU A 87 10.95 -9.48 0.29
C LEU A 87 9.55 -10.12 0.33
N PRO A 88 8.54 -9.47 0.88
CA PRO A 88 7.22 -10.07 0.98
C PRO A 88 6.55 -10.16 -0.40
N ASN A 89 6.03 -11.34 -0.75
CA ASN A 89 5.21 -11.54 -1.94
C ASN A 89 3.79 -10.96 -1.79
N THR A 90 3.57 -10.12 -0.78
CA THR A 90 2.27 -9.51 -0.50
C THR A 90 2.40 -8.00 -0.42
N ILE A 91 1.61 -7.32 -1.24
CA ILE A 91 1.51 -5.86 -1.29
C ILE A 91 0.23 -5.46 -0.56
N PHE A 92 0.35 -4.57 0.42
CA PHE A 92 -0.76 -4.07 1.21
C PHE A 92 -1.18 -2.68 0.73
N VAL A 93 -2.43 -2.55 0.33
CA VAL A 93 -3.06 -1.32 -0.14
C VAL A 93 -4.12 -0.88 0.87
N ILE A 94 -3.94 0.27 1.46
CA ILE A 94 -4.90 0.88 2.38
C ILE A 94 -5.81 1.81 1.59
N THR A 95 -7.12 1.70 1.80
CA THR A 95 -8.11 2.51 1.07
C THR A 95 -9.36 2.77 1.92
N THR A 96 -10.06 3.85 1.64
CA THR A 96 -11.38 4.12 2.25
C THR A 96 -12.53 3.49 1.46
N ARG A 97 -12.28 3.00 0.25
CA ARG A 97 -13.27 2.42 -0.64
C ARG A 97 -13.48 0.93 -0.39
N ALA A 98 -14.71 0.47 -0.50
CA ALA A 98 -15.02 -0.95 -0.49
C ALA A 98 -14.69 -1.59 -1.84
N ARG A 99 -14.21 -2.83 -1.81
CA ARG A 99 -14.04 -3.70 -2.98
C ARG A 99 -14.79 -5.00 -2.76
N LYS A 100 -15.35 -5.55 -3.85
CA LYS A 100 -15.97 -6.90 -3.82
C LYS A 100 -14.90 -7.95 -3.47
N ASN A 101 -13.76 -7.89 -4.16
CA ASN A 101 -12.61 -8.75 -3.91
C ASN A 101 -11.52 -7.94 -3.25
N ASN A 102 -11.20 -8.22 -2.00
CA ASN A 102 -10.15 -7.56 -1.25
C ASN A 102 -8.74 -8.13 -1.52
N LYS A 103 -8.63 -9.12 -2.39
CA LYS A 103 -7.37 -9.78 -2.79
C LYS A 103 -7.37 -10.03 -4.29
N ILE A 104 -6.25 -9.72 -4.92
CA ILE A 104 -5.93 -10.13 -6.29
C ILE A 104 -4.54 -10.75 -6.33
N VAL A 105 -4.30 -11.60 -7.31
CA VAL A 105 -2.97 -12.12 -7.62
C VAL A 105 -2.54 -11.50 -8.94
N PHE A 106 -1.36 -10.90 -8.94
CA PHE A 106 -0.73 -10.37 -10.14
C PHE A 106 0.67 -10.92 -10.25
N LYS A 107 0.91 -11.73 -11.28
CA LYS A 107 2.12 -12.57 -11.35
C LYS A 107 2.27 -13.37 -10.04
N ASN A 108 3.43 -13.35 -9.42
CA ASN A 108 3.73 -14.05 -8.18
C ASN A 108 3.40 -13.25 -6.91
N ASN A 109 2.78 -12.06 -7.04
CA ASN A 109 2.47 -11.19 -5.91
C ASN A 109 0.98 -11.22 -5.57
N LYS A 110 0.70 -11.20 -4.27
CA LYS A 110 -0.64 -11.00 -3.71
C LYS A 110 -0.82 -9.51 -3.41
N ILE A 111 -1.87 -8.88 -3.94
CA ILE A 111 -2.24 -7.52 -3.59
C ILE A 111 -3.47 -7.59 -2.69
N ILE A 112 -3.35 -7.12 -1.46
CA ILE A 112 -4.40 -7.17 -0.43
C ILE A 112 -4.87 -5.76 -0.14
N PHE A 113 -6.18 -5.52 -0.30
CA PHE A 113 -6.82 -4.24 -0.04
C PHE A 113 -7.43 -4.24 1.36
N ILE A 114 -7.03 -3.29 2.19
CA ILE A 114 -7.53 -3.09 3.54
C ILE A 114 -8.40 -1.84 3.54
N LYS A 115 -9.72 -2.02 3.72
CA LYS A 115 -10.64 -0.91 3.86
C LYS A 115 -10.55 -0.32 5.27
N VAL A 116 -10.37 0.99 5.35
CA VAL A 116 -10.28 1.73 6.61
C VAL A 116 -11.31 2.84 6.71
N LYS A 117 -11.62 3.28 7.94
CA LYS A 117 -12.38 4.51 8.18
C LYS A 117 -11.51 5.73 7.83
N GLN A 118 -12.13 6.82 7.41
CA GLN A 118 -11.43 8.07 7.03
C GLN A 118 -10.45 8.56 8.10
N LYS A 119 -10.76 8.40 9.37
CA LYS A 119 -9.89 8.80 10.49
C LYS A 119 -8.54 8.06 10.54
N TYR A 120 -8.40 6.90 9.87
CA TYR A 120 -7.16 6.12 9.77
C TYR A 120 -6.40 6.36 8.44
N PHE A 121 -6.99 7.14 7.54
CA PHE A 121 -6.46 7.39 6.20
C PHE A 121 -5.63 8.68 6.19
N PHE A 122 -4.36 8.58 6.59
CA PHE A 122 -3.38 9.68 6.69
C PHE A 122 -1.97 9.10 6.86
N GLY A 123 -0.93 9.96 6.92
CA GLY A 123 0.46 9.57 7.16
C GLY A 123 1.05 8.83 5.96
N TYR A 124 0.86 9.39 4.78
CA TYR A 124 1.41 8.90 3.53
C TYR A 124 1.78 10.07 2.63
N ASN A 125 2.77 9.86 1.80
CA ASN A 125 3.27 10.84 0.85
C ASN A 125 3.25 10.30 -0.57
N LYS A 126 3.38 11.22 -1.52
CA LYS A 126 3.58 10.90 -2.92
C LYS A 126 5.07 10.65 -3.14
N GLU A 127 5.41 9.48 -3.65
CA GLU A 127 6.78 9.05 -3.92
C GLU A 127 6.99 8.78 -5.40
N ASN A 128 8.19 9.06 -5.90
CA ASN A 128 8.59 8.67 -7.25
C ASN A 128 9.20 7.27 -7.22
N TYR A 129 8.56 6.34 -7.88
CA TYR A 129 9.04 4.98 -8.00
C TYR A 129 9.15 4.59 -9.49
N ARG A 130 10.38 4.45 -9.97
CA ARG A 130 10.69 4.10 -11.38
C ARG A 130 9.98 5.01 -12.40
N GLY A 131 9.91 6.31 -12.11
CA GLY A 131 9.26 7.28 -12.97
C GLY A 131 7.73 7.36 -12.82
N TYR A 132 7.14 6.61 -11.90
CA TYR A 132 5.71 6.66 -11.57
C TYR A 132 5.50 7.22 -10.18
N GLU A 133 4.52 8.11 -10.05
CA GLU A 133 4.08 8.58 -8.75
C GLU A 133 3.22 7.50 -8.08
N ILE A 134 3.59 7.09 -6.87
CA ILE A 134 2.82 6.16 -6.03
C ILE A 134 2.59 6.81 -4.67
N PHE A 135 1.53 6.40 -3.97
CA PHE A 135 1.29 6.85 -2.60
C PHE A 135 1.80 5.81 -1.61
N MET A 136 2.71 6.22 -0.73
CA MET A 136 3.40 5.34 0.22
C MET A 136 3.24 5.86 1.64
N ALA A 137 2.94 4.99 2.61
CA ALA A 137 2.93 5.32 4.03
C ALA A 137 4.32 5.78 4.49
N ASP A 138 4.36 6.76 5.40
CA ASP A 138 5.58 7.11 6.12
C ASP A 138 6.10 5.92 6.93
N PRO A 139 7.38 5.85 7.31
CA PRO A 139 7.93 4.81 8.17
C PRO A 139 7.10 4.55 9.43
N GLU A 140 6.74 5.61 10.14
CA GLU A 140 5.94 5.59 11.36
C GLU A 140 4.55 5.02 11.11
N LYS A 141 3.91 5.47 10.02
CA LYS A 141 2.58 5.00 9.64
C LYS A 141 2.59 3.54 9.22
N ALA A 142 3.63 3.10 8.52
CA ALA A 142 3.79 1.71 8.10
C ALA A 142 3.90 0.75 9.30
N ILE A 143 4.65 1.13 10.34
CA ILE A 143 4.74 0.40 11.61
C ILE A 143 3.37 0.34 12.30
N ILE A 144 2.72 1.49 12.43
CA ILE A 144 1.41 1.62 13.08
C ILE A 144 0.34 0.80 12.33
N ASP A 145 0.27 0.88 11.01
CA ASP A 145 -0.67 0.12 10.19
C ASP A 145 -0.41 -1.40 10.31
N SER A 146 0.86 -1.79 10.35
CA SER A 146 1.26 -3.21 10.52
C SER A 146 0.72 -3.79 11.82
N ALA A 147 0.84 -3.05 12.91
CA ALA A 147 0.32 -3.43 14.22
C ALA A 147 -1.22 -3.36 14.28
N LEU A 148 -1.80 -2.26 13.75
CA LEU A 148 -3.25 -2.02 13.75
C LEU A 148 -4.01 -3.10 12.98
N PHE A 149 -3.50 -3.50 11.81
CA PHE A 149 -4.14 -4.50 10.95
C PHE A 149 -3.59 -5.92 11.19
N LYS A 150 -2.71 -6.11 12.19
CA LYS A 150 -2.09 -7.40 12.55
C LYS A 150 -1.42 -8.08 11.34
N LYS A 151 -0.64 -7.32 10.57
CA LYS A 151 0.07 -7.81 9.39
C LYS A 151 1.49 -8.22 9.70
N ILE A 152 2.02 -7.74 10.80
CA ILE A 152 3.36 -8.03 11.32
C ILE A 152 3.19 -8.31 12.80
N SER A 153 3.90 -9.29 13.34
CA SER A 153 3.92 -9.60 14.77
C SER A 153 4.59 -8.48 15.57
N LEU A 154 4.26 -8.32 16.83
CA LEU A 154 4.90 -7.32 17.69
C LEU A 154 6.39 -7.60 17.88
N SER A 155 6.82 -8.87 17.91
CA SER A 155 8.22 -9.26 17.99
C SER A 155 9.01 -8.84 16.76
N GLU A 156 8.46 -9.03 15.56
CA GLU A 156 9.07 -8.56 14.32
C GLU A 156 9.12 -7.04 14.25
N LEU A 157 8.03 -6.35 14.66
CA LEU A 157 8.01 -4.89 14.74
C LEU A 157 9.05 -4.36 15.73
N TYR A 158 9.23 -5.03 16.89
CA TYR A 158 10.29 -4.69 17.82
C TYR A 158 11.67 -4.75 17.16
N THR A 159 11.97 -5.83 16.44
CA THR A 159 13.25 -5.99 15.73
C THR A 159 13.43 -4.90 14.67
N ILE A 160 12.39 -4.62 13.87
CA ILE A 160 12.42 -3.56 12.85
C ILE A 160 12.70 -2.19 13.50
N ILE A 161 11.96 -1.84 14.56
CA ILE A 161 12.13 -0.57 15.27
C ILE A 161 13.53 -0.47 15.86
N LYS A 162 14.00 -1.52 16.57
CA LYS A 162 15.33 -1.57 17.19
C LYS A 162 16.45 -1.31 16.19
N ASN A 163 16.37 -1.92 15.02
CA ASN A 163 17.41 -1.80 14.00
C ASN A 163 17.37 -0.46 13.24
N ASN A 164 16.29 0.31 13.36
CA ASN A 164 16.05 1.52 12.57
C ASN A 164 15.65 2.75 13.43
N LEU A 165 16.06 2.80 14.70
CA LEU A 165 15.68 3.87 15.61
C LEU A 165 15.96 5.28 15.07
N ASN A 166 17.10 5.46 14.40
CA ASN A 166 17.52 6.74 13.83
C ASN A 166 16.68 7.18 12.61
N SER A 167 15.98 6.25 11.99
CA SER A 167 15.13 6.51 10.81
C SER A 167 13.66 6.75 11.18
N ILE A 168 13.30 6.66 12.47
CA ILE A 168 11.95 6.80 12.97
C ILE A 168 11.82 8.12 13.71
N ASN A 169 10.91 8.98 13.27
CA ASN A 169 10.59 10.22 13.94
C ASN A 169 9.64 9.97 15.12
N ALA A 170 10.19 9.97 16.33
CA ALA A 170 9.44 9.69 17.56
C ALA A 170 8.27 10.66 17.80
N ALA A 171 8.41 11.94 17.48
CA ALA A 171 7.36 12.93 17.66
C ALA A 171 6.18 12.67 16.69
N LEU A 172 6.50 12.37 15.43
CA LEU A 172 5.51 12.03 14.41
C LEU A 172 4.77 10.74 14.77
N PHE A 173 5.52 9.73 15.23
CA PHE A 173 4.96 8.44 15.66
C PHE A 173 3.93 8.62 16.79
N ILE A 174 4.27 9.38 17.84
CA ILE A 174 3.35 9.69 18.95
C ILE A 174 2.14 10.46 18.44
N GLY A 175 2.34 11.48 17.61
CA GLY A 175 1.24 12.25 17.00
C GLY A 175 0.26 11.36 16.24
N TYR A 176 0.75 10.37 15.50
CA TYR A 176 -0.09 9.41 14.78
C TYR A 176 -0.87 8.48 15.73
N LEU A 177 -0.25 7.99 16.80
CA LEU A 177 -0.94 7.19 17.81
C LEU A 177 -2.08 7.96 18.49
N LEU A 178 -1.83 9.21 18.84
CA LEU A 178 -2.85 10.08 19.44
C LEU A 178 -4.00 10.35 18.47
N ARG A 179 -3.70 10.58 17.17
CA ARG A 179 -4.70 10.80 16.12
C ARG A 179 -5.59 9.58 15.89
N ILE A 180 -5.04 8.38 15.95
CA ILE A 180 -5.78 7.11 15.76
C ILE A 180 -6.76 6.86 16.89
N LYS A 181 -6.47 7.36 18.09
CA LYS A 181 -7.29 7.21 19.31
C LYS A 181 -7.58 5.75 19.67
N ASN A 182 -6.59 4.86 19.47
CA ASN A 182 -6.65 3.46 19.88
C ASN A 182 -5.70 3.22 21.07
N LYS A 183 -6.26 3.23 22.29
CA LYS A 183 -5.49 3.08 23.54
C LYS A 183 -4.71 1.78 23.62
N THR A 184 -5.30 0.67 23.16
CA THR A 184 -4.63 -0.65 23.15
C THR A 184 -3.43 -0.67 22.21
N LEU A 185 -3.58 -0.12 21.01
CA LEU A 185 -2.48 -0.01 20.06
C LEU A 185 -1.36 0.89 20.59
N ALA A 186 -1.73 2.07 21.11
CA ALA A 186 -0.77 3.02 21.68
C ALA A 186 0.02 2.38 22.82
N LYS A 187 -0.64 1.61 23.70
CA LYS A 187 0.00 0.92 24.79
C LYS A 187 0.97 -0.17 24.31
N ARG A 188 0.54 -1.02 23.37
CA ARG A 188 1.40 -2.09 22.80
C ARG A 188 2.64 -1.52 22.11
N LEU A 189 2.46 -0.52 21.27
CA LEU A 189 3.58 0.10 20.55
C LEU A 189 4.46 0.93 21.51
N GLY A 190 3.87 1.67 22.46
CA GLY A 190 4.60 2.38 23.51
C GLY A 190 5.53 1.46 24.27
N THR A 191 5.03 0.30 24.73
CA THR A 191 5.87 -0.69 25.43
C THR A 191 7.06 -1.20 24.58
N LEU A 192 6.93 -1.29 23.27
CA LEU A 192 8.07 -1.65 22.41
C LEU A 192 9.17 -0.59 22.44
N PHE A 193 8.79 0.68 22.40
CA PHE A 193 9.75 1.79 22.48
C PHE A 193 10.37 1.94 23.88
N ASP A 194 9.58 1.74 24.95
CA ASP A 194 10.11 1.77 26.32
C ASP A 194 11.16 0.67 26.55
N LYS A 195 10.93 -0.54 26.01
CA LYS A 195 11.94 -1.63 26.01
C LYS A 195 13.25 -1.27 25.28
N LEU A 196 13.21 -0.26 24.42
CA LEU A 196 14.37 0.25 23.70
C LEU A 196 15.00 1.48 24.37
N GLY A 197 14.54 1.80 25.61
CA GLY A 197 15.05 2.94 26.38
C GLY A 197 14.53 4.30 25.94
N LEU A 198 13.47 4.32 25.13
CA LEU A 198 12.80 5.54 24.70
C LEU A 198 11.55 5.74 25.53
N ASP A 199 11.50 6.80 26.31
CA ASP A 199 10.39 7.11 27.23
C ASP A 199 9.13 7.54 26.46
N PHE A 200 8.42 6.54 25.90
CA PHE A 200 7.13 6.74 25.23
C PHE A 200 5.96 6.71 26.21
N TYR A 201 6.10 5.97 27.34
CA TYR A 201 5.04 5.86 28.31
C TYR A 201 4.65 7.23 28.88
N ASP A 202 5.61 8.02 29.32
CA ASP A 202 5.34 9.35 29.88
C ASP A 202 4.65 10.29 28.91
N LYS A 203 4.98 10.20 27.62
CA LYS A 203 4.32 10.99 26.58
C LYS A 203 2.90 10.53 26.26
N LEU A 204 2.57 9.27 26.54
CA LEU A 204 1.27 8.66 26.27
C LEU A 204 0.42 8.45 27.53
N LYS A 205 0.96 8.64 28.75
CA LYS A 205 0.28 8.32 30.03
C LYS A 205 -1.10 8.95 30.18
N ASN A 206 -1.29 10.18 29.74
CA ASN A 206 -2.58 10.87 29.79
C ASN A 206 -3.59 10.31 28.78
N PHE A 207 -3.13 9.55 27.80
CA PHE A 207 -3.96 8.96 26.74
C PHE A 207 -4.26 7.49 27.02
N ILE A 208 -3.33 6.72 27.59
CA ILE A 208 -3.48 5.31 27.89
C ILE A 208 -4.14 5.12 29.28
N ASN A 209 -4.80 3.99 29.48
CA ASN A 209 -5.37 3.61 30.77
C ASN A 209 -4.45 2.62 31.51
N ASN A 210 -4.64 2.49 32.83
CA ASN A 210 -3.86 1.59 33.69
C ASN A 210 -4.22 0.10 33.57
N LYS A 211 -5.11 -0.32 32.68
CA LYS A 211 -5.46 -1.73 32.47
C LYS A 211 -4.28 -2.49 31.89
N TYR A 212 -3.97 -3.63 32.47
CA TYR A 212 -2.93 -4.55 31.99
C TYR A 212 -3.25 -5.01 30.55
N ILE A 213 -2.23 -5.10 29.70
CA ILE A 213 -2.34 -5.69 28.36
C ILE A 213 -1.22 -6.73 28.24
N VAL A 214 -1.60 -7.95 27.97
CA VAL A 214 -0.66 -9.01 27.59
C VAL A 214 -0.11 -8.67 26.21
N LEU A 215 1.22 -8.63 26.07
CA LEU A 215 1.96 -8.38 24.83
C LEU A 215 2.01 -9.64 23.98
#